data_1f46e5f0a80c033cd6bd25a76314d666
#
_entry.id   1f46e5f0a80c033cd6bd25a76314d666
#
_cell.length_a   1.000
_cell.length_b   1.000
_cell.length_c   1.000
_cell.angle_alpha   90.00
_cell.angle_beta   90.00
_cell.angle_gamma   90.00
#
_symmetry.space_group_name_H-M   'P 1'
#
loop_
_entity.id
_entity.type
_entity.pdbx_description
1 polymer ?
#
loop_
_entity_poly.entity_id
_entity_poly.type
_entity_poly.pdbx_seq_one_letter_code
_entity_poly.pdbx_strand_id
1 'polypeptide(L)'
;MMLPSSGVSVWLAAGASDMRRGMNGLALQVQQALGRDPHGGDVFVFRGKRGDLVKVLWHDGLGISLYAKRLERGRFIWPTPTDGAVCITWAQLGYMLEGIDWRNPQRTWRPASAG
;
A
#
# COMPACT_ATOMS: atom_id res chain seq x y z
N MET A 1 -8.75 15.17 -6.44
CA MET A 1 -8.64 13.73 -6.16
C MET A 1 -9.23 13.42 -4.80
N MET A 2 -10.07 12.43 -4.74
CA MET A 2 -10.66 12.02 -3.47
C MET A 2 -9.79 10.95 -2.83
N LEU A 3 -9.29 11.22 -1.64
CA LEU A 3 -8.45 10.29 -0.91
C LEU A 3 -9.32 9.31 -0.11
N PRO A 4 -8.84 8.09 0.13
CA PRO A 4 -9.53 7.16 1.02
C PRO A 4 -9.68 7.75 2.43
N SER A 5 -10.78 7.45 3.07
CA SER A 5 -11.00 7.90 4.44
C SER A 5 -10.28 6.99 5.43
N SER A 6 -10.02 7.51 6.62
CA SER A 6 -9.48 6.67 7.68
C SER A 6 -10.49 5.56 7.98
N GLY A 7 -10.03 4.41 8.37
CA GLY A 7 -10.89 3.26 8.64
C GLY A 7 -11.00 2.27 7.48
N VAL A 8 -10.52 2.62 6.28
CA VAL A 8 -10.45 1.64 5.21
C VAL A 8 -9.31 0.67 5.47
N SER A 9 -9.45 -0.53 4.97
CA SER A 9 -8.37 -1.52 5.06
C SER A 9 -7.39 -1.31 3.92
N VAL A 10 -6.11 -1.43 4.22
CA VAL A 10 -5.04 -1.32 3.25
C VAL A 10 -4.34 -2.66 3.14
N TRP A 11 -4.31 -3.22 1.94
CA TRP A 11 -3.73 -4.54 1.69
C TRP A 11 -2.45 -4.41 0.89
N LEU A 12 -1.34 -4.88 1.46
CA LEU A 12 -0.06 -4.93 0.76
C LEU A 12 0.10 -6.30 0.14
N ALA A 13 0.23 -6.35 -1.17
CA ALA A 13 0.57 -7.59 -1.86
C ALA A 13 2.01 -7.98 -1.49
N ALA A 14 2.20 -9.22 -1.05
CA ALA A 14 3.51 -9.64 -0.56
C ALA A 14 4.53 -9.87 -1.68
N GLY A 15 4.09 -10.38 -2.81
CA GLY A 15 4.95 -10.65 -3.94
C GLY A 15 5.05 -9.48 -4.90
N ALA A 16 6.05 -9.53 -5.78
CA ALA A 16 6.19 -8.53 -6.83
C ALA A 16 5.11 -8.67 -7.88
N SER A 17 4.62 -7.54 -8.36
CA SER A 17 3.64 -7.49 -9.44
C SER A 17 4.28 -6.93 -10.70
N ASP A 18 3.66 -7.20 -11.84
CA ASP A 18 4.07 -6.59 -13.09
C ASP A 18 3.68 -5.11 -13.07
N MET A 19 4.67 -4.24 -12.91
CA MET A 19 4.44 -2.81 -12.79
C MET A 19 4.07 -2.13 -14.10
N ARG A 20 4.01 -2.87 -15.20
CA ARG A 20 3.47 -2.35 -16.45
C ARG A 20 1.94 -2.36 -16.45
N ARG A 21 1.32 -3.10 -15.53
CA ARG A 21 -0.13 -3.15 -15.41
C ARG A 21 -0.67 -1.81 -14.94
N GLY A 22 -1.74 -1.37 -15.61
CA GLY A 22 -2.51 -0.21 -15.19
C GLY A 22 -3.70 -0.60 -14.32
N MET A 23 -4.66 0.30 -14.22
CA MET A 23 -5.81 0.14 -13.33
C MET A 23 -6.56 -1.18 -13.56
N ASN A 24 -6.86 -1.51 -14.81
CA ASN A 24 -7.65 -2.71 -15.11
C ASN A 24 -6.90 -3.98 -14.77
N GLY A 25 -5.61 -4.06 -15.11
CA GLY A 25 -4.79 -5.23 -14.81
C GLY A 25 -4.59 -5.44 -13.33
N LEU A 26 -4.39 -4.36 -12.58
CA LEU A 26 -4.24 -4.45 -11.13
C LEU A 26 -5.56 -4.76 -10.44
N ALA A 27 -6.68 -4.22 -10.91
CA ALA A 27 -8.00 -4.57 -10.38
C ALA A 27 -8.29 -6.07 -10.58
N LEU A 28 -7.94 -6.60 -11.74
CA LEU A 28 -8.09 -8.03 -12.01
C LEU A 28 -7.21 -8.87 -11.07
N GLN A 29 -6.01 -8.40 -10.80
CA GLN A 29 -5.12 -9.07 -9.85
C GLN A 29 -5.70 -9.09 -8.44
N VAL A 30 -6.35 -8.01 -8.01
CA VAL A 30 -7.04 -7.98 -6.71
C VAL A 30 -8.10 -9.09 -6.64
N GLN A 31 -8.90 -9.23 -7.69
CA GLN A 31 -9.95 -10.25 -7.73
C GLN A 31 -9.36 -11.66 -7.74
N GLN A 32 -8.39 -11.91 -8.60
CA GLN A 32 -7.89 -13.25 -8.84
C GLN A 32 -6.88 -13.70 -7.79
N ALA A 33 -5.96 -12.83 -7.41
CA ALA A 33 -4.88 -13.21 -6.50
C ALA A 33 -5.21 -12.97 -5.04
N LEU A 34 -5.98 -11.93 -4.73
CA LEU A 34 -6.33 -11.61 -3.35
C LEU A 34 -7.76 -12.01 -2.99
N GLY A 35 -8.57 -12.38 -3.97
CA GLY A 35 -9.97 -12.75 -3.72
C GLY A 35 -10.80 -11.63 -3.15
N ARG A 36 -10.48 -10.38 -3.47
CA ARG A 36 -11.16 -9.21 -2.94
C ARG A 36 -11.80 -8.39 -4.05
N ASP A 37 -12.69 -7.50 -3.65
CA ASP A 37 -13.39 -6.61 -4.58
C ASP A 37 -12.61 -5.31 -4.75
N PRO A 38 -12.03 -5.03 -5.93
CA PRO A 38 -11.31 -3.79 -6.15
C PRO A 38 -12.19 -2.54 -6.11
N HIS A 39 -13.51 -2.69 -6.15
CA HIS A 39 -14.47 -1.59 -6.10
C HIS A 39 -15.05 -1.37 -4.70
N GLY A 40 -14.62 -2.13 -3.71
CA GLY A 40 -15.21 -2.12 -2.38
C GLY A 40 -14.72 -1.02 -1.45
N GLY A 41 -13.84 -0.15 -1.91
CA GLY A 41 -13.35 0.95 -1.09
C GLY A 41 -12.06 0.67 -0.34
N ASP A 42 -11.61 -0.57 -0.29
CA ASP A 42 -10.31 -0.88 0.30
C ASP A 42 -9.17 -0.41 -0.62
N VAL A 43 -8.01 -0.24 -0.03
CA VAL A 43 -6.82 0.21 -0.73
C VAL A 43 -5.90 -0.98 -0.95
N PHE A 44 -5.35 -1.09 -2.16
CA PHE A 44 -4.44 -2.18 -2.52
C PHE A 44 -3.10 -1.62 -2.96
N VAL A 45 -2.03 -2.16 -2.40
CA VAL A 45 -0.67 -1.68 -2.60
C VAL A 45 0.15 -2.77 -3.27
N PHE A 46 0.77 -2.45 -4.38
CA PHE A 46 1.57 -3.37 -5.18
C PHE A 46 3.01 -2.91 -5.26
N ARG A 47 3.93 -3.87 -5.27
CA ARG A 47 5.34 -3.58 -5.36
C ARG A 47 5.91 -3.99 -6.70
N GLY A 48 6.88 -3.24 -7.17
CA GLY A 48 7.73 -3.67 -8.26
C GLY A 48 8.81 -4.63 -7.78
N LYS A 49 9.45 -5.30 -8.73
CA LYS A 49 10.45 -6.31 -8.45
C LYS A 49 11.64 -5.77 -7.65
N ARG A 50 12.06 -4.54 -7.94
CA ARG A 50 13.19 -3.90 -7.24
C ARG A 50 12.82 -3.36 -5.87
N GLY A 51 11.54 -3.21 -5.58
CA GLY A 51 11.07 -2.68 -4.31
C GLY A 51 11.10 -1.15 -4.19
N ASP A 52 11.49 -0.43 -5.23
CA ASP A 52 11.56 1.04 -5.24
C ASP A 52 10.32 1.70 -5.85
N LEU A 53 9.45 0.91 -6.46
CA LEU A 53 8.22 1.40 -7.09
C LEU A 53 7.02 0.82 -6.38
N VAL A 54 6.11 1.68 -5.97
CA VAL A 54 4.83 1.31 -5.38
C VAL A 54 3.70 1.80 -6.26
N LYS A 55 2.66 0.99 -6.42
CA LYS A 55 1.41 1.43 -7.00
C LYS A 55 0.30 1.18 -6.00
N VAL A 56 -0.59 2.15 -5.87
CA VAL A 56 -1.71 2.12 -4.92
C VAL A 56 -3.00 2.28 -5.70
N LEU A 57 -3.90 1.32 -5.53
CA LEU A 57 -5.16 1.24 -6.24
C LEU A 57 -6.32 1.32 -5.26
N TRP A 58 -7.30 2.17 -5.52
CA TRP A 58 -8.54 2.20 -4.72
C TRP A 58 -9.68 2.77 -5.55
N HIS A 59 -10.90 2.46 -5.11
CA HIS A 59 -12.12 3.03 -5.68
C HIS A 59 -12.66 4.08 -4.72
N ASP A 60 -12.86 5.30 -5.21
CA ASP A 60 -13.21 6.44 -4.35
C ASP A 60 -14.73 6.73 -4.31
N GLY A 61 -15.54 5.82 -4.83
CA GLY A 61 -16.99 6.01 -4.92
C GLY A 61 -17.44 6.52 -6.28
N LEU A 62 -16.54 7.09 -7.05
CA LEU A 62 -16.81 7.60 -8.40
C LEU A 62 -16.08 6.80 -9.47
N GLY A 63 -14.89 6.36 -9.17
CA GLY A 63 -14.07 5.62 -10.10
C GLY A 63 -12.86 5.02 -9.45
N ILE A 64 -12.09 4.27 -10.23
CA ILE A 64 -10.86 3.66 -9.77
C ILE A 64 -9.74 4.68 -9.90
N SER A 65 -8.90 4.76 -8.88
CA SER A 65 -7.75 5.65 -8.82
C SER A 65 -6.48 4.84 -8.70
N LEU A 66 -5.44 5.26 -9.38
CA LEU A 66 -4.12 4.63 -9.32
C LEU A 66 -3.08 5.70 -9.06
N TYR A 67 -2.32 5.48 -7.99
CA TYR A 67 -1.19 6.31 -7.61
C TYR A 67 0.09 5.51 -7.75
N ALA A 68 1.15 6.12 -8.26
CA ALA A 68 2.44 5.47 -8.40
C ALA A 68 3.53 6.38 -7.86
N LYS A 69 4.49 5.78 -7.13
CA LYS A 69 5.64 6.51 -6.62
C LYS A 69 6.87 5.65 -6.73
N ARG A 70 7.93 6.23 -7.28
CA ARG A 70 9.25 5.60 -7.32
C ARG A 70 10.21 6.40 -6.47
N LEU A 71 10.91 5.72 -5.56
CA LEU A 71 11.96 6.35 -4.79
C LEU A 71 13.18 6.59 -5.68
N GLU A 72 13.80 7.76 -5.56
CA GLU A 72 15.03 8.04 -6.26
C GLU A 72 16.19 7.24 -5.69
N ARG A 73 16.14 6.92 -4.40
CA ARG A 73 17.14 6.12 -3.71
C ARG A 73 16.47 5.14 -2.77
N GLY A 74 17.07 3.96 -2.66
CA GLY A 74 16.59 2.96 -1.71
C GLY A 74 15.33 2.26 -2.15
N ARG A 75 14.69 1.62 -1.20
CA ARG A 75 13.50 0.82 -1.42
C ARG A 75 12.50 1.07 -0.31
N PHE A 76 11.23 0.90 -0.62
CA PHE A 76 10.21 0.80 0.40
C PHE A 76 10.42 -0.46 1.24
N ILE A 77 9.82 -0.51 2.41
CA ILE A 77 9.86 -1.71 3.24
C ILE A 77 8.63 -2.54 2.92
N TRP A 78 8.86 -3.77 2.48
CA TRP A 78 7.81 -4.67 2.05
C TRP A 78 7.68 -5.84 3.01
N PRO A 79 6.47 -6.43 3.15
CA PRO A 79 6.32 -7.62 3.96
C PRO A 79 7.00 -8.83 3.31
N THR A 80 7.23 -9.85 4.10
CA THR A 80 7.81 -11.10 3.62
C THR A 80 6.85 -11.79 2.64
N PRO A 81 7.32 -12.30 1.50
CA PRO A 81 6.44 -12.83 0.47
C PRO A 81 5.65 -14.09 0.83
N THR A 82 5.86 -14.66 1.99
CA THR A 82 5.23 -15.92 2.37
C THR A 82 3.76 -15.80 2.73
N ASP A 83 3.25 -14.60 2.97
CA ASP A 83 1.94 -14.43 3.57
C ASP A 83 0.83 -13.95 2.61
N GLY A 84 1.11 -13.90 1.32
CA GLY A 84 0.11 -13.46 0.34
C GLY A 84 -0.13 -11.95 0.38
N ALA A 85 -0.97 -11.50 1.28
CA ALA A 85 -1.24 -10.08 1.48
C ALA A 85 -1.23 -9.76 2.96
N VAL A 86 -0.74 -8.57 3.30
CA VAL A 86 -0.69 -8.09 4.68
C VAL A 86 -1.60 -6.87 4.80
N CYS A 87 -2.44 -6.85 5.82
CA CYS A 87 -3.31 -5.71 6.07
C CYS A 87 -2.59 -4.73 7.00
N ILE A 88 -2.55 -3.46 6.59
CA ILE A 88 -1.98 -2.39 7.40
C ILE A 88 -3.01 -1.27 7.57
N THR A 89 -2.72 -0.35 8.46
CA THR A 89 -3.58 0.81 8.68
C THR A 89 -3.29 1.90 7.65
N TRP A 90 -4.23 2.83 7.51
CA TRP A 90 -4.03 4.00 6.67
C TRP A 90 -2.81 4.81 7.11
N ALA A 91 -2.59 4.94 8.43
CA ALA A 91 -1.44 5.65 8.95
C ALA A 91 -0.12 4.93 8.59
N GLN A 92 -0.11 3.60 8.66
CA GLN A 92 1.07 2.83 8.25
C GLN A 92 1.38 3.02 6.76
N LEU A 93 0.37 3.09 5.92
CA LEU A 93 0.58 3.39 4.50
C LEU A 93 1.26 4.75 4.31
N GLY A 94 0.84 5.75 5.08
CA GLY A 94 1.46 7.07 5.04
C GLY A 94 2.96 7.00 5.36
N TYR A 95 3.34 6.27 6.40
CA TYR A 95 4.75 6.06 6.73
C TYR A 95 5.49 5.34 5.61
N MET A 96 4.89 4.29 5.07
CA MET A 96 5.49 3.53 3.99
C MET A 96 5.80 4.42 2.78
N LEU A 97 4.84 5.24 2.38
CA LEU A 97 5.00 6.11 1.20
C LEU A 97 6.06 7.19 1.40
N GLU A 98 6.43 7.49 2.63
CA GLU A 98 7.52 8.40 2.94
C GLU A 98 8.87 7.69 3.15
N GLY A 99 8.90 6.39 2.91
CA GLY A 99 10.13 5.62 3.09
C GLY A 99 10.46 5.29 4.53
N ILE A 100 9.49 5.46 5.44
CA ILE A 100 9.68 5.16 6.85
C ILE A 100 9.27 3.72 7.12
N ASP A 101 9.91 3.09 8.09
CA ASP A 101 9.54 1.72 8.48
C ASP A 101 8.15 1.74 9.13
N TRP A 102 7.16 1.32 8.37
CA TRP A 102 5.76 1.30 8.81
C TRP A 102 5.49 0.17 9.81
N ARG A 103 6.37 -0.81 9.91
CA ARG A 103 6.18 -1.96 10.82
C ARG A 103 6.43 -1.56 12.25
N ASN A 104 7.33 -0.61 12.46
CA ASN A 104 7.73 -0.19 13.80
C ASN A 104 8.13 1.29 13.78
N PRO A 105 7.18 2.20 13.52
CA PRO A 105 7.51 3.61 13.47
C PRO A 105 7.92 4.10 14.85
N GLN A 106 9.00 4.86 14.90
CA GLN A 106 9.45 5.44 16.15
C GLN A 106 8.71 6.72 16.46
N ARG A 107 8.36 6.89 17.71
CA ARG A 107 7.75 8.13 18.15
C ARG A 107 8.83 9.19 18.26
N THR A 108 8.51 10.38 17.78
CA THR A 108 9.40 11.53 17.92
C THR A 108 9.26 12.16 19.30
N TRP A 109 8.26 11.76 20.06
CA TRP A 109 7.98 12.30 21.37
C TRP A 109 7.71 11.16 22.34
N ARG A 110 8.20 11.29 23.56
CA ARG A 110 8.01 10.28 24.57
C ARG A 110 7.36 10.89 25.77
N PRO A 111 6.13 10.46 26.05
CA PRO A 111 5.48 10.95 27.24
C PRO A 111 6.23 10.46 28.47
N ALA A 112 6.23 11.21 29.39
CA ALA A 112 6.69 10.87 30.68
C ALA A 112 8.07 10.61 30.76
N SER A 113 8.50 10.28 29.72
CA SER A 113 9.85 10.28 29.80
C SER A 113 10.11 11.47 29.80
N ALA A 114 9.34 11.66 29.37
CA ALA A 114 9.27 12.33 29.57
C ALA A 114 9.02 12.44 30.53
N GLY A 115 9.17 12.18 30.81
CA GLY A 115 8.84 12.43 31.86
C GLY A 115 9.30 11.75 31.72
#